data_3cebeee8d94b654552c565b66e712f60
#
_entry.id   3cebeee8d94b654552c565b66e712f60
#
_cell.length_a   1.000
_cell.length_b   1.000
_cell.length_c   1.000
_cell.angle_alpha   90.00
_cell.angle_beta   90.00
_cell.angle_gamma   90.00
#
_symmetry.space_group_name_H-M   'P 1'
#
loop_
_entity.id
_entity.type
_entity.pdbx_description
1 polymer ?
#
loop_
_entity_poly.entity_id
_entity_poly.type
_entity_poly.pdbx_seq_one_letter_code
_entity_poly.pdbx_strand_id
1 'polypeptide(L)'
;LETGKPAKGGPELTRRVVDLIAPIGFGQRALIVAPARSGKTMLLQAIVEGVAVNHPEAVLLVLLVDERPEEVSEMVACGYGEVVASSFDMPAERHREVVEMVMERSRRLVEQGRDVVIVLDSITRMARAFNATRGVGRTLSGGLDAQAMAKPKAFFGSARAVAQSHGGGSLTIIATALVETGSRMDDVIFE
;
A
#
# COMPACT_ATOMS: atom_id res chain seq x y z
N LEU A 1 -8.70 -11.16 9.29
CA LEU A 1 -9.41 -10.58 8.12
C LEU A 1 -10.78 -11.23 7.86
N GLU A 2 -11.00 -12.46 8.32
CA GLU A 2 -12.27 -13.18 8.12
C GLU A 2 -13.43 -12.44 8.80
N THR A 3 -14.50 -12.13 8.04
CA THR A 3 -15.66 -11.36 8.54
C THR A 3 -16.87 -12.21 8.83
N GLY A 4 -16.83 -13.50 8.49
CA GLY A 4 -18.00 -14.41 8.58
C GLY A 4 -19.11 -14.12 7.57
N LYS A 5 -18.95 -13.11 6.71
CA LYS A 5 -19.91 -12.77 5.67
C LYS A 5 -19.50 -13.45 4.35
N PRO A 6 -20.43 -14.08 3.62
CA PRO A 6 -20.13 -14.62 2.30
C PRO A 6 -19.74 -13.48 1.34
N ALA A 7 -18.68 -13.69 0.55
CA ALA A 7 -18.35 -12.80 -0.55
C ALA A 7 -19.47 -12.85 -1.62
N LYS A 8 -19.61 -11.80 -2.44
CA LYS A 8 -20.51 -11.83 -3.58
C LYS A 8 -20.18 -13.04 -4.46
N GLY A 9 -21.06 -14.06 -4.47
CA GLY A 9 -20.95 -15.23 -5.33
C GLY A 9 -20.40 -16.52 -4.70
N GLY A 10 -20.20 -16.60 -3.38
CA GLY A 10 -19.74 -17.85 -2.75
C GLY A 10 -19.16 -17.70 -1.36
N PRO A 11 -18.63 -18.79 -0.77
CA PRO A 11 -17.94 -18.73 0.51
C PRO A 11 -16.71 -17.82 0.41
N GLU A 12 -16.49 -17.04 1.47
CA GLU A 12 -15.36 -16.13 1.53
C GLU A 12 -14.05 -16.90 1.78
N LEU A 13 -13.40 -17.31 0.71
CA LEU A 13 -12.13 -18.03 0.79
C LEU A 13 -10.92 -17.09 0.84
N THR A 14 -10.99 -15.93 0.19
CA THR A 14 -9.84 -15.02 0.02
C THR A 14 -9.27 -14.57 1.37
N ARG A 15 -10.09 -14.00 2.24
CA ARG A 15 -9.67 -13.53 3.58
C ARG A 15 -9.21 -14.68 4.45
N ARG A 16 -9.92 -15.80 4.40
CA ARG A 16 -9.55 -17.01 5.16
C ARG A 16 -8.21 -17.58 4.71
N VAL A 17 -7.93 -17.61 3.41
CA VAL A 17 -6.63 -18.06 2.88
C VAL A 17 -5.51 -17.14 3.37
N VAL A 18 -5.70 -15.83 3.35
CA VAL A 18 -4.72 -14.87 3.89
C VAL A 18 -4.47 -15.12 5.37
N ASP A 19 -5.52 -15.28 6.18
CA ASP A 19 -5.39 -15.50 7.61
C ASP A 19 -4.68 -16.83 7.96
N LEU A 20 -4.86 -17.87 7.14
CA LEU A 20 -4.24 -19.17 7.36
C LEU A 20 -2.79 -19.26 6.87
N ILE A 21 -2.47 -18.61 5.75
CA ILE A 21 -1.16 -18.78 5.09
C ILE A 21 -0.22 -17.61 5.39
N ALA A 22 -0.74 -16.40 5.45
CA ALA A 22 0.04 -15.17 5.61
C ALA A 22 -0.68 -14.17 6.55
N PRO A 23 -0.91 -14.51 7.82
CA PRO A 23 -1.62 -13.64 8.75
C PRO A 23 -0.88 -12.32 8.93
N ILE A 24 -1.64 -11.22 8.91
CA ILE A 24 -1.10 -9.86 9.01
C ILE A 24 -1.40 -9.33 10.41
N GLY A 25 -0.35 -9.03 11.17
CA GLY A 25 -0.46 -8.40 12.49
C GLY A 25 -0.21 -6.89 12.45
N PHE A 26 -0.64 -6.20 13.49
CA PHE A 26 -0.35 -4.78 13.67
C PHE A 26 1.16 -4.51 13.74
N GLY A 27 1.61 -3.47 13.04
CA GLY A 27 3.02 -3.11 12.94
C GLY A 27 3.83 -3.92 11.92
N GLN A 28 3.19 -4.85 11.22
CA GLN A 28 3.84 -5.64 10.18
C GLN A 28 3.80 -4.96 8.82
N ARG A 29 4.65 -5.43 7.91
CA ARG A 29 4.61 -5.12 6.49
C ARG A 29 4.36 -6.39 5.69
N ALA A 30 3.47 -6.29 4.71
CA ALA A 30 3.15 -7.35 3.77
C ALA A 30 3.33 -6.84 2.33
N LEU A 31 3.86 -7.70 1.47
CA LEU A 31 4.01 -7.40 0.05
C LEU A 31 3.19 -8.40 -0.76
N ILE A 32 2.26 -7.89 -1.55
CA ILE A 32 1.46 -8.66 -2.49
C ILE A 32 2.14 -8.53 -3.86
N VAL A 33 2.76 -9.60 -4.29
CA VAL A 33 3.44 -9.67 -5.58
C VAL A 33 2.48 -10.24 -6.62
N ALA A 34 2.18 -9.47 -7.65
CA ALA A 34 1.18 -9.87 -8.63
C ALA A 34 1.51 -9.34 -10.03
N PRO A 35 1.39 -10.19 -11.07
CA PRO A 35 1.38 -9.71 -12.44
C PRO A 35 0.11 -8.89 -12.71
N ALA A 36 0.11 -8.16 -13.81
CA ALA A 36 -1.07 -7.40 -14.23
C ALA A 36 -2.29 -8.32 -14.45
N ARG A 37 -3.47 -7.87 -14.04
CA ARG A 37 -4.76 -8.58 -14.21
C ARG A 37 -4.86 -9.93 -13.48
N SER A 38 -4.11 -10.15 -12.42
CA SER A 38 -4.13 -11.40 -11.61
C SER A 38 -5.15 -11.42 -10.48
N GLY A 39 -6.04 -10.42 -10.40
CA GLY A 39 -7.02 -10.30 -9.29
C GLY A 39 -6.51 -9.49 -8.09
N LYS A 40 -5.40 -8.77 -8.24
CA LYS A 40 -4.80 -7.90 -7.21
C LYS A 40 -5.82 -7.00 -6.52
N THR A 41 -6.63 -6.27 -7.29
CA THR A 41 -7.63 -5.32 -6.77
C THR A 41 -8.70 -6.02 -5.91
N MET A 42 -9.17 -7.20 -6.34
CA MET A 42 -10.12 -8.00 -5.54
C MET A 42 -9.52 -8.43 -4.19
N LEU A 43 -8.25 -8.83 -4.19
CA LEU A 43 -7.54 -9.19 -2.96
C LEU A 43 -7.39 -7.98 -2.03
N LEU A 44 -7.03 -6.81 -2.57
CA LEU A 44 -6.92 -5.57 -1.79
C LEU A 44 -8.27 -5.17 -1.19
N GLN A 45 -9.35 -5.23 -1.97
CA GLN A 45 -10.72 -4.95 -1.49
C GLN A 45 -11.12 -5.89 -0.34
N ALA A 46 -10.81 -7.18 -0.48
CA ALA A 46 -11.09 -8.17 0.57
C ALA A 46 -10.30 -7.86 1.87
N ILE A 47 -9.04 -7.46 1.75
CA ILE A 47 -8.20 -7.07 2.90
C ILE A 47 -8.74 -5.80 3.56
N VAL A 48 -9.02 -4.76 2.76
CA VAL A 48 -9.57 -3.48 3.23
C VAL A 48 -10.88 -3.67 3.98
N GLU A 49 -11.81 -4.45 3.42
CA GLU A 49 -13.08 -4.80 4.10
C GLU A 49 -12.81 -5.59 5.38
N GLY A 50 -11.93 -6.59 5.34
CA GLY A 50 -11.60 -7.41 6.52
C GLY A 50 -11.02 -6.59 7.66
N VAL A 51 -10.14 -5.64 7.38
CA VAL A 51 -9.58 -4.72 8.39
C VAL A 51 -10.67 -3.79 8.92
N ALA A 52 -11.45 -3.15 8.05
CA ALA A 52 -12.48 -2.19 8.46
C ALA A 52 -13.58 -2.81 9.34
N VAL A 53 -13.96 -4.06 9.05
CA VAL A 53 -15.03 -4.75 9.79
C VAL A 53 -14.52 -5.28 11.13
N ASN A 54 -13.30 -5.83 11.17
CA ASN A 54 -12.78 -6.46 12.39
C ASN A 54 -12.04 -5.49 13.31
N HIS A 55 -11.54 -4.38 12.78
CA HIS A 55 -10.75 -3.37 13.50
C HIS A 55 -11.26 -1.96 13.21
N PRO A 56 -12.50 -1.63 13.58
CA PRO A 56 -13.11 -0.30 13.31
C PRO A 56 -12.40 0.84 14.05
N GLU A 57 -11.62 0.53 15.10
CA GLU A 57 -10.79 1.48 15.85
C GLU A 57 -9.51 1.89 15.11
N ALA A 58 -9.04 1.06 14.18
CA ALA A 58 -7.84 1.33 13.40
C ALA A 58 -8.10 2.38 12.31
N VAL A 59 -7.12 3.26 12.10
CA VAL A 59 -7.18 4.21 10.97
C VAL A 59 -6.74 3.50 9.71
N LEU A 60 -7.67 3.22 8.82
CA LEU A 60 -7.42 2.55 7.54
C LEU A 60 -7.29 3.56 6.42
N LEU A 61 -6.11 3.63 5.82
CA LEU A 61 -5.78 4.49 4.68
C LEU A 61 -5.52 3.63 3.44
N VAL A 62 -6.21 3.92 2.36
CA VAL A 62 -5.98 3.27 1.07
C VAL A 62 -5.29 4.27 0.16
N LEU A 63 -4.00 4.04 -0.09
CA LEU A 63 -3.14 4.93 -0.88
C LEU A 63 -2.97 4.38 -2.29
N LEU A 64 -3.55 5.07 -3.27
CA LEU A 64 -3.49 4.72 -4.69
C LEU A 64 -2.57 5.71 -5.41
N VAL A 65 -1.46 5.22 -5.96
CA VAL A 65 -0.44 6.06 -6.60
C VAL A 65 -0.33 5.71 -8.07
N ASP A 66 -0.57 6.69 -8.95
CA ASP A 66 -0.49 6.53 -10.41
C ASP A 66 -1.45 5.42 -10.90
N GLU A 67 -2.61 5.27 -10.25
CA GLU A 67 -3.65 4.31 -10.63
C GLU A 67 -4.69 4.95 -11.56
N ARG A 68 -5.42 4.10 -12.29
CA ARG A 68 -6.45 4.55 -13.22
C ARG A 68 -7.67 5.09 -12.48
N PRO A 69 -8.37 6.10 -13.01
CA PRO A 69 -9.57 6.66 -12.38
C PRO A 69 -10.65 5.61 -12.07
N GLU A 70 -10.77 4.58 -12.92
CA GLU A 70 -11.73 3.50 -12.73
C GLU A 70 -11.38 2.68 -11.47
N GLU A 71 -10.09 2.34 -11.27
CA GLU A 71 -9.61 1.59 -10.10
C GLU A 71 -9.76 2.41 -8.82
N VAL A 72 -9.52 3.73 -8.91
CA VAL A 72 -9.80 4.65 -7.78
C VAL A 72 -11.28 4.66 -7.44
N SER A 73 -12.15 4.78 -8.45
CA SER A 73 -13.61 4.79 -8.26
C SER A 73 -14.14 3.49 -7.66
N GLU A 74 -13.61 2.34 -8.11
CA GLU A 74 -13.94 1.03 -7.55
C GLU A 74 -13.56 0.92 -6.07
N MET A 75 -12.38 1.42 -5.70
CA MET A 75 -11.93 1.39 -4.30
C MET A 75 -12.76 2.32 -3.42
N VAL A 76 -13.10 3.52 -3.91
CA VAL A 76 -14.01 4.45 -3.22
C VAL A 76 -15.41 3.82 -3.05
N ALA A 77 -15.90 3.14 -4.08
CA ALA A 77 -17.21 2.49 -4.04
C ALA A 77 -17.28 1.32 -3.04
N CYS A 78 -16.16 0.73 -2.64
CA CYS A 78 -16.12 -0.27 -1.56
C CYS A 78 -16.59 0.31 -0.22
N GLY A 79 -16.45 1.62 0.00
CA GLY A 79 -16.92 2.32 1.19
C GLY A 79 -16.14 2.03 2.48
N TYR A 80 -14.98 1.42 2.39
CA TYR A 80 -14.14 1.07 3.53
C TYR A 80 -12.82 1.86 3.53
N GLY A 81 -12.47 2.41 4.69
CA GLY A 81 -11.25 3.20 4.85
C GLY A 81 -11.32 4.57 4.16
N GLU A 82 -10.27 5.35 4.35
CA GLU A 82 -10.08 6.64 3.68
C GLU A 82 -9.22 6.42 2.43
N VAL A 83 -9.79 6.66 1.25
CA VAL A 83 -9.06 6.55 -0.02
C VAL A 83 -8.35 7.86 -0.31
N VAL A 84 -7.03 7.80 -0.43
CA VAL A 84 -6.16 8.90 -0.85
C VAL A 84 -5.52 8.50 -2.17
N ALA A 85 -5.82 9.21 -3.23
CA ALA A 85 -5.40 8.83 -4.56
C ALA A 85 -4.67 9.95 -5.31
N SER A 86 -3.75 9.55 -6.16
CA SER A 86 -3.18 10.39 -7.21
C SER A 86 -3.26 9.62 -8.52
N SER A 87 -4.19 10.02 -9.39
CA SER A 87 -4.48 9.31 -10.65
C SER A 87 -3.37 9.51 -11.69
N PHE A 88 -3.29 8.61 -12.65
CA PHE A 88 -2.19 8.52 -13.62
C PHE A 88 -2.00 9.77 -14.50
N ASP A 89 -3.02 10.60 -14.64
CA ASP A 89 -2.99 11.86 -15.39
C ASP A 89 -2.29 13.01 -14.65
N MET A 90 -1.96 12.79 -13.35
CA MET A 90 -1.26 13.78 -12.55
C MET A 90 0.26 13.71 -12.77
N PRO A 91 0.99 14.83 -12.58
CA PRO A 91 2.45 14.84 -12.68
C PRO A 91 3.09 14.02 -11.55
N ALA A 92 4.32 13.53 -11.80
CA ALA A 92 5.05 12.70 -10.85
C ALA A 92 5.29 13.40 -9.49
N GLU A 93 5.45 14.70 -9.48
CA GLU A 93 5.57 15.53 -8.28
C GLU A 93 4.34 15.36 -7.36
N ARG A 94 3.14 15.32 -7.97
CA ARG A 94 1.88 15.15 -7.24
C ARG A 94 1.81 13.78 -6.58
N HIS A 95 2.22 12.73 -7.28
CA HIS A 95 2.30 11.37 -6.71
C HIS A 95 3.20 11.34 -5.47
N ARG A 96 4.38 11.99 -5.55
CA ARG A 96 5.31 12.08 -4.44
C ARG A 96 4.73 12.86 -3.25
N GLU A 97 4.13 14.02 -3.49
CA GLU A 97 3.50 14.86 -2.46
C GLU A 97 2.43 14.09 -1.68
N VAL A 98 1.55 13.36 -2.38
CA VAL A 98 0.49 12.57 -1.78
C VAL A 98 1.07 11.47 -0.90
N VAL A 99 2.11 10.76 -1.35
CA VAL A 99 2.80 9.73 -0.55
C VAL A 99 3.42 10.33 0.71
N GLU A 100 4.14 11.44 0.58
CA GLU A 100 4.81 12.11 1.71
C GLU A 100 3.78 12.62 2.74
N MET A 101 2.66 13.16 2.27
CA MET A 101 1.56 13.63 3.13
C MET A 101 0.92 12.46 3.91
N VAL A 102 0.60 11.36 3.26
CA VAL A 102 0.01 10.18 3.91
C VAL A 102 0.98 9.61 4.95
N MET A 103 2.27 9.54 4.63
CA MET A 103 3.28 9.06 5.57
C MET A 103 3.39 9.96 6.80
N GLU A 104 3.45 11.27 6.61
CA GLU A 104 3.56 12.21 7.73
C GLU A 104 2.31 12.16 8.62
N ARG A 105 1.12 12.12 8.01
CA ARG A 105 -0.14 11.95 8.75
C ARG A 105 -0.16 10.64 9.54
N SER A 106 0.27 9.55 8.93
CA SER A 106 0.31 8.24 9.60
C SER A 106 1.25 8.25 10.81
N ARG A 107 2.41 8.88 10.69
CA ARG A 107 3.34 9.05 11.82
C ARG A 107 2.70 9.79 12.98
N ARG A 108 2.02 10.92 12.70
CA ARG A 108 1.32 11.72 13.73
C ARG A 108 0.22 10.93 14.44
N LEU A 109 -0.51 10.09 13.70
CA LEU A 109 -1.53 9.22 14.29
C LEU A 109 -0.92 8.15 15.20
N VAL A 110 0.19 7.53 14.76
CA VAL A 110 0.91 6.55 15.59
C VAL A 110 1.50 7.19 16.85
N GLU A 111 2.05 8.41 16.75
CA GLU A 111 2.52 9.20 17.91
C GLU A 111 1.40 9.49 18.92
N GLN A 112 0.14 9.49 18.48
CA GLN A 112 -1.05 9.62 19.34
C GLN A 112 -1.54 8.26 19.89
N GLY A 113 -0.77 7.18 19.70
CA GLY A 113 -1.13 5.84 20.15
C GLY A 113 -2.16 5.12 19.27
N ARG A 114 -2.43 5.61 18.04
CA ARG A 114 -3.39 4.99 17.13
C ARG A 114 -2.75 3.87 16.32
N ASP A 115 -3.55 2.85 16.04
CA ASP A 115 -3.19 1.83 15.06
C ASP A 115 -3.57 2.32 13.67
N VAL A 116 -2.58 2.36 12.77
CA VAL A 116 -2.74 2.82 11.39
C VAL A 116 -2.42 1.68 10.44
N VAL A 117 -3.31 1.42 9.49
CA VAL A 117 -3.11 0.46 8.41
C VAL A 117 -3.11 1.20 7.09
N ILE A 118 -2.01 1.09 6.35
CA ILE A 118 -1.89 1.63 4.99
C ILE A 118 -1.96 0.46 4.01
N VAL A 119 -2.91 0.52 3.09
CA VAL A 119 -2.98 -0.36 1.91
C VAL A 119 -2.52 0.44 0.71
N LEU A 120 -1.33 0.10 0.16
CA LEU A 120 -0.68 0.85 -0.93
C LEU A 120 -0.77 0.10 -2.25
N ASP A 121 -1.35 0.69 -3.24
CA ASP A 121 -1.32 0.25 -4.64
C ASP A 121 -0.72 1.33 -5.54
N SER A 122 0.52 1.23 -6.01
CA SER A 122 1.51 0.19 -5.76
C SER A 122 2.87 0.80 -5.39
N ILE A 123 3.72 0.03 -4.71
CA ILE A 123 5.10 0.44 -4.40
C ILE A 123 5.93 0.61 -5.68
N THR A 124 5.65 -0.16 -6.72
CA THR A 124 6.29 -0.06 -8.04
C THR A 124 6.04 1.31 -8.67
N ARG A 125 4.79 1.75 -8.69
CA ARG A 125 4.41 3.07 -9.25
C ARG A 125 4.91 4.21 -8.38
N MET A 126 4.87 4.06 -7.07
CA MET A 126 5.48 5.01 -6.14
C MET A 126 6.97 5.20 -6.44
N ALA A 127 7.73 4.12 -6.59
CA ALA A 127 9.15 4.17 -6.90
C ALA A 127 9.43 4.84 -8.25
N ARG A 128 8.62 4.57 -9.27
CA ARG A 128 8.70 5.26 -10.57
C ARG A 128 8.48 6.76 -10.43
N ALA A 129 7.50 7.21 -9.65
CA ALA A 129 7.24 8.62 -9.41
C ALA A 129 8.42 9.32 -8.72
N PHE A 130 9.00 8.70 -7.70
CA PHE A 130 10.21 9.22 -7.05
C PHE A 130 11.43 9.25 -8.00
N ASN A 131 11.53 8.30 -8.92
CA ASN A 131 12.57 8.30 -9.94
C ASN A 131 12.39 9.43 -10.97
N ALA A 132 11.17 9.66 -11.42
CA ALA A 132 10.85 10.68 -12.42
C ALA A 132 11.07 12.11 -11.90
N THR A 133 10.89 12.37 -10.60
CA THR A 133 11.05 13.71 -9.99
C THR A 133 12.49 14.06 -9.65
N ARG A 134 13.44 13.18 -9.88
CA ARG A 134 14.87 13.44 -9.67
C ARG A 134 15.53 13.90 -10.97
N GLY A 135 16.46 14.87 -10.83
CA GLY A 135 17.37 15.22 -11.91
C GLY A 135 18.33 14.07 -12.25
N VAL A 136 19.13 14.28 -13.30
CA VAL A 136 20.08 13.28 -13.81
C VAL A 136 21.11 12.91 -12.73
N GLY A 137 20.95 11.73 -12.15
CA GLY A 137 21.84 11.15 -11.15
C GLY A 137 22.53 9.87 -11.65
N ARG A 138 23.16 9.11 -10.74
CA ARG A 138 23.74 7.80 -11.03
C ARG A 138 22.61 6.78 -11.27
N THR A 139 22.40 6.40 -12.53
CA THR A 139 21.37 5.42 -12.89
C THR A 139 21.88 3.97 -12.72
N LEU A 140 21.07 3.16 -12.07
CA LEU A 140 21.17 1.71 -12.02
C LEU A 140 20.64 1.09 -13.32
N SER A 141 20.72 -0.23 -13.44
CA SER A 141 20.11 -0.98 -14.53
C SER A 141 18.60 -0.62 -14.66
N GLY A 142 18.13 -0.48 -15.90
CA GLY A 142 16.73 -0.11 -16.16
C GLY A 142 16.39 1.37 -16.01
N GLY A 143 17.39 2.28 -15.84
CA GLY A 143 17.16 3.72 -15.73
C GLY A 143 16.68 4.19 -14.35
N LEU A 144 16.82 3.35 -13.31
CA LEU A 144 16.47 3.69 -11.94
C LEU A 144 17.65 4.42 -11.26
N ASP A 145 17.39 5.59 -10.67
CA ASP A 145 18.38 6.26 -9.82
C ASP A 145 18.52 5.51 -8.48
N ALA A 146 19.75 5.22 -8.08
CA ALA A 146 20.04 4.50 -6.83
C ALA A 146 19.43 5.17 -5.58
N GLN A 147 19.32 6.50 -5.58
CA GLN A 147 18.73 7.25 -4.49
C GLN A 147 17.19 7.36 -4.60
N ALA A 148 16.59 7.10 -5.78
CA ALA A 148 15.14 7.14 -5.95
C ALA A 148 14.43 6.09 -5.09
N MET A 149 15.08 4.96 -4.81
CA MET A 149 14.56 3.90 -3.96
C MET A 149 14.64 4.20 -2.45
N ALA A 150 15.40 5.20 -2.03
CA ALA A 150 15.59 5.49 -0.60
C ALA A 150 14.27 5.84 0.11
N LYS A 151 13.42 6.66 -0.50
CA LYS A 151 12.11 7.03 0.05
C LYS A 151 11.09 5.87 0.04
N PRO A 152 10.87 5.14 -1.07
CA PRO A 152 10.04 3.93 -1.08
C PRO A 152 10.47 2.87 -0.07
N LYS A 153 11.77 2.59 0.05
CA LYS A 153 12.31 1.67 1.06
C LYS A 153 12.06 2.16 2.49
N ALA A 154 12.30 3.45 2.75
CA ALA A 154 12.04 4.05 4.05
C ALA A 154 10.53 4.05 4.39
N PHE A 155 9.66 4.28 3.41
CA PHE A 155 8.21 4.17 3.55
C PHE A 155 7.83 2.75 3.99
N PHE A 156 8.16 1.76 3.19
CA PHE A 156 7.81 0.36 3.46
C PHE A 156 8.50 -0.18 4.73
N GLY A 157 9.73 0.25 5.00
CA GLY A 157 10.49 -0.10 6.19
C GLY A 157 10.06 0.60 7.48
N SER A 158 9.12 1.57 7.41
CA SER A 158 8.64 2.30 8.59
C SER A 158 7.59 1.54 9.39
N ALA A 159 7.03 0.45 8.84
CA ALA A 159 6.07 -0.40 9.54
C ALA A 159 6.67 -0.92 10.86
N ARG A 160 5.97 -0.67 11.96
CA ARG A 160 6.36 -1.10 13.30
C ARG A 160 5.22 -0.98 14.30
N ALA A 161 5.28 -1.77 15.37
CA ALA A 161 4.49 -1.54 16.58
C ALA A 161 5.33 -0.76 17.60
N VAL A 162 4.72 0.20 18.26
CA VAL A 162 5.33 1.00 19.33
C VAL A 162 4.99 0.34 20.67
N ALA A 163 5.97 0.17 21.53
CA ALA A 163 5.75 -0.41 22.85
C ALA A 163 4.80 0.46 23.69
N GLN A 164 3.95 -0.15 24.50
CA GLN A 164 3.00 0.56 25.36
C GLN A 164 3.69 1.56 26.30
N SER A 165 4.91 1.25 26.76
CA SER A 165 5.75 2.14 27.55
C SER A 165 6.15 3.45 26.83
N HIS A 166 5.98 3.50 25.50
CA HIS A 166 6.27 4.66 24.65
C HIS A 166 5.01 5.23 23.98
N GLY A 167 3.85 4.97 24.55
CA GLY A 167 2.57 5.52 24.06
C GLY A 167 1.74 4.55 23.20
N GLY A 168 2.28 3.40 22.81
CA GLY A 168 1.56 2.41 22.01
C GLY A 168 1.36 2.86 20.55
N GLY A 169 0.40 2.21 19.89
CA GLY A 169 0.09 2.44 18.48
C GLY A 169 0.95 1.62 17.53
N SER A 170 0.53 1.54 16.29
CA SER A 170 1.27 0.80 15.27
C SER A 170 1.07 1.37 13.87
N LEU A 171 2.06 1.13 12.99
CA LEU A 171 1.96 1.37 11.56
C LEU A 171 2.10 0.04 10.83
N THR A 172 1.03 -0.40 10.19
CA THR A 172 0.98 -1.60 9.34
C THR A 172 0.94 -1.15 7.89
N ILE A 173 1.76 -1.76 7.03
CA ILE A 173 1.80 -1.41 5.60
C ILE A 173 1.62 -2.68 4.78
N ILE A 174 0.57 -2.69 3.96
CA ILE A 174 0.27 -3.73 2.99
C ILE A 174 0.43 -3.11 1.60
N ALA A 175 1.49 -3.49 0.89
CA ALA A 175 1.79 -2.91 -0.40
C ALA A 175 1.67 -3.94 -1.53
N THR A 176 1.37 -3.48 -2.73
CA THR A 176 1.46 -4.30 -3.93
C THR A 176 2.73 -3.99 -4.70
N ALA A 177 3.33 -5.01 -5.30
CA ALA A 177 4.40 -4.89 -6.28
C ALA A 177 3.98 -5.54 -7.60
N LEU A 178 4.22 -4.82 -8.68
CA LEU A 178 3.95 -5.33 -10.03
C LEU A 178 5.17 -6.09 -10.54
N VAL A 179 4.93 -7.28 -11.06
CA VAL A 179 5.93 -8.13 -11.72
C VAL A 179 5.48 -8.50 -13.12
N GLU A 180 6.39 -9.02 -13.94
CA GLU A 180 6.10 -9.45 -15.31
C GLU A 180 5.53 -8.32 -16.20
N THR A 181 5.94 -7.07 -15.91
CA THR A 181 5.49 -5.89 -16.69
C THR A 181 6.27 -5.70 -17.99
N GLY A 182 7.34 -6.46 -18.20
CA GLY A 182 8.30 -6.25 -19.28
C GLY A 182 9.22 -5.04 -19.06
N SER A 183 9.13 -4.38 -17.90
CA SER A 183 9.96 -3.22 -17.53
C SER A 183 11.11 -3.66 -16.64
N ARG A 184 12.35 -3.52 -17.14
CA ARG A 184 13.56 -3.79 -16.34
C ARG A 184 13.66 -2.90 -15.08
N MET A 185 13.06 -1.73 -15.12
CA MET A 185 12.98 -0.87 -13.93
C MET A 185 12.13 -1.52 -12.84
N ASP A 186 11.01 -2.14 -13.19
CA ASP A 186 10.12 -2.80 -12.23
C ASP A 186 10.78 -4.02 -11.61
N ASP A 187 11.56 -4.77 -12.40
CA ASP A 187 12.32 -5.92 -11.90
C ASP A 187 13.32 -5.46 -10.83
N VAL A 188 14.06 -4.36 -11.07
CA VAL A 188 15.01 -3.78 -10.10
C VAL A 188 14.29 -3.20 -8.87
N ILE A 189 13.08 -2.66 -9.02
CA ILE A 189 12.27 -2.17 -7.89
C ILE A 189 11.81 -3.33 -7.01
N PHE A 190 11.51 -4.47 -7.62
CA PHE A 190 11.05 -5.65 -6.92
C PHE A 190 12.18 -6.36 -6.15
N GLU A 191 13.40 -6.46 -6.71
CA GLU A 191 14.62 -7.00 -6.08
C GLU A 191 15.06 -6.17 -4.84
#